data_a26390f8e00aa746f4e7c089df650f4e
#
_entry.id   a26390f8e00aa746f4e7c089df650f4e
#
_cell.length_a   1.000
_cell.length_b   1.000
_cell.length_c   1.000
_cell.angle_alpha   90.00
_cell.angle_beta   90.00
_cell.angle_gamma   90.00
#
_symmetry.space_group_name_H-M   'P 1'
#
loop_
_entity.id
_entity.type
_entity.pdbx_description
1 polymer ?
#
loop_
_entity_poly.entity_id
_entity_poly.type
_entity_poly.pdbx_seq_one_letter_code
_entity_poly.pdbx_strand_id
1 'polypeptide(L)'
;KTLFPYTTLFRSGHNIDSPFITQLEQRNQNIKFQRIDADVTAGAKEEVAEEEKEAFQKTSDSLVEIFRKELGNEKLDVKIEKLKDENIASMMTLSEENRRMQEMMKMYGMSGMDMGTTSTLILNANHPLVQYVVEHKDSENTSIICKQLYDLAMLAHKPLSPEEMTAFVQRSNEIMMLLTK
;
A
#
# COMPACT_ATOMS: atom_id res chain seq x y z
N LYS A 1 31.05 -0.21 13.92
CA LYS A 1 31.68 -0.40 12.60
C LYS A 1 30.67 -0.99 11.66
N THR A 2 29.92 -0.13 11.05
CA THR A 2 29.79 0.00 9.62
C THR A 2 30.04 -1.26 8.86
N LEU A 3 29.07 -1.72 8.19
CA LEU A 3 29.34 -2.18 6.85
C LEU A 3 28.01 -2.35 6.17
N PHE A 4 27.70 -1.38 5.38
CA PHE A 4 27.06 -1.65 4.12
C PHE A 4 28.16 -1.82 3.08
N PRO A 5 28.79 -2.97 2.96
CA PRO A 5 29.59 -3.23 1.82
C PRO A 5 28.65 -3.75 0.76
N TYR A 6 28.59 -3.05 -0.33
CA TYR A 6 28.08 -3.57 -1.59
C TYR A 6 26.57 -3.53 -1.80
N THR A 7 25.92 -2.39 -1.55
CA THR A 7 24.71 -2.09 -2.28
C THR A 7 25.13 -1.66 -3.68
N THR A 8 25.25 -2.60 -4.59
CA THR A 8 25.53 -2.29 -5.99
C THR A 8 24.21 -1.95 -6.67
N LEU A 9 24.06 -0.70 -7.07
CA LEU A 9 22.93 -0.23 -7.88
C LEU A 9 23.07 -0.74 -9.31
N PHE A 10 22.16 -1.63 -9.71
CA PHE A 10 22.05 -2.05 -11.09
C PHE A 10 20.96 -1.25 -11.79
N ARG A 11 21.26 -0.77 -12.98
CA ARG A 11 20.27 -0.26 -13.91
C ARG A 11 19.85 -1.40 -14.79
N SER A 12 18.62 -1.91 -14.62
CA SER A 12 18.14 -3.10 -15.33
C SER A 12 17.07 -2.76 -16.36
N GLY A 13 17.05 -3.49 -17.46
CA GLY A 13 15.96 -3.45 -18.45
C GLY A 13 14.91 -4.51 -18.11
N HIS A 14 13.65 -4.11 -18.01
CA HIS A 14 12.56 -4.85 -17.37
C HIS A 14 12.32 -6.29 -17.87
N ASN A 15 12.61 -6.60 -19.12
CA ASN A 15 12.16 -7.87 -19.72
C ASN A 15 13.16 -9.03 -19.64
N ILE A 16 14.45 -8.74 -19.47
CA ILE A 16 15.51 -9.77 -19.50
C ILE A 16 16.01 -10.04 -18.08
N ASP A 17 16.02 -9.03 -17.24
CA ASP A 17 16.70 -9.10 -15.96
C ASP A 17 15.86 -9.76 -14.86
N SER A 18 14.51 -9.66 -14.90
CA SER A 18 13.66 -10.31 -13.90
C SER A 18 13.84 -11.84 -13.85
N PRO A 19 13.83 -12.59 -14.97
CA PRO A 19 14.12 -14.03 -14.96
C PRO A 19 15.55 -14.35 -14.51
N PHE A 20 16.52 -13.51 -14.89
CA PHE A 20 17.92 -13.69 -14.52
C PHE A 20 18.13 -13.47 -13.01
N ILE A 21 17.54 -12.41 -12.46
CA ILE A 21 17.56 -12.11 -11.03
C ILE A 21 16.92 -13.26 -10.23
N THR A 22 15.77 -13.75 -10.66
CA THR A 22 15.10 -14.89 -10.01
C THR A 22 15.99 -16.14 -10.00
N GLN A 23 16.69 -16.44 -11.09
CA GLN A 23 17.63 -17.56 -11.13
C GLN A 23 18.84 -17.35 -10.20
N LEU A 24 19.34 -16.11 -10.09
CA LEU A 24 20.44 -15.80 -9.19
C LEU A 24 20.04 -16.00 -7.72
N GLU A 25 18.83 -15.57 -7.34
CA GLU A 25 18.29 -15.79 -5.99
C GLU A 25 18.09 -17.28 -5.68
N GLN A 26 17.59 -18.05 -6.64
CA GLN A 26 17.42 -19.50 -6.48
C GLN A 26 18.75 -20.23 -6.28
N ARG A 27 19.80 -19.81 -6.99
CA ARG A 27 21.15 -20.40 -6.87
C ARG A 27 21.90 -19.94 -5.62
N ASN A 28 21.58 -18.76 -5.12
CA ASN A 28 22.28 -18.13 -3.99
C ASN A 28 21.26 -17.67 -2.94
N GLN A 29 20.86 -18.57 -2.06
CA GLN A 29 19.83 -18.31 -1.03
C GLN A 29 20.16 -17.14 -0.08
N ASN A 30 21.43 -16.70 -0.06
CA ASN A 30 21.89 -15.58 0.77
C ASN A 30 21.79 -14.23 0.05
N ILE A 31 21.36 -14.19 -1.21
CA ILE A 31 21.24 -12.96 -2.00
C ILE A 31 19.76 -12.76 -2.30
N LYS A 32 19.27 -11.56 -1.99
CA LYS A 32 17.94 -11.10 -2.39
C LYS A 32 18.07 -9.78 -3.12
N PHE A 33 17.40 -9.69 -4.25
CA PHE A 33 17.33 -8.44 -5.01
C PHE A 33 15.99 -7.76 -4.73
N GLN A 34 16.05 -6.50 -4.42
CA GLN A 34 14.89 -5.68 -4.14
C GLN A 34 15.00 -4.37 -4.92
N ARG A 35 13.89 -3.86 -5.39
CA ARG A 35 13.86 -2.53 -6.03
C ARG A 35 14.05 -1.46 -4.97
N ILE A 36 14.72 -0.39 -5.34
CA ILE A 36 14.96 0.76 -4.46
C ILE A 36 13.65 1.49 -4.17
N ASP A 37 12.72 1.49 -5.13
CA ASP A 37 11.41 2.11 -5.03
C ASP A 37 10.34 1.22 -4.36
N ALA A 38 10.61 -0.07 -4.19
CA ALA A 38 9.68 -0.99 -3.51
C ALA A 38 9.68 -0.81 -1.98
N ASP A 39 10.72 -0.24 -1.43
CA ASP A 39 10.94 -0.12 0.01
C ASP A 39 10.95 1.34 0.51
N VAL A 40 10.08 2.16 -0.06
CA VAL A 40 9.83 3.52 0.47
C VAL A 40 9.39 3.45 1.94
N THR A 41 8.82 2.31 2.33
CA THR A 41 8.32 2.09 3.69
C THR A 41 9.39 1.67 4.70
N ALA A 42 10.42 0.91 4.32
CA ALA A 42 11.38 0.39 5.30
C ALA A 42 12.25 1.49 5.95
N GLY A 43 12.62 2.52 5.18
CA GLY A 43 13.34 3.68 5.72
C GLY A 43 12.44 4.78 6.30
N ALA A 44 11.13 4.70 6.03
CA ALA A 44 10.16 5.70 6.42
C ALA A 44 9.33 5.32 7.65
N LYS A 45 9.55 4.12 8.23
CA LYS A 45 8.87 3.67 9.43
C LYS A 45 9.47 4.27 10.70
N GLU A 46 8.60 4.57 11.64
CA GLU A 46 8.98 4.82 13.03
C GLU A 46 8.86 3.52 13.82
N GLU A 47 9.81 3.28 14.70
CA GLU A 47 9.72 2.15 15.63
C GLU A 47 8.70 2.47 16.72
N VAL A 48 7.75 1.57 16.92
CA VAL A 48 6.78 1.65 18.01
C VAL A 48 7.46 1.20 19.29
N ALA A 49 7.43 2.04 20.33
CA ALA A 49 7.96 1.70 21.63
C ALA A 49 7.28 0.43 22.19
N GLU A 50 8.03 -0.39 22.89
CA GLU A 50 7.51 -1.68 23.45
C GLU A 50 6.24 -1.46 24.30
N GLU A 51 6.20 -0.37 25.06
CA GLU A 51 5.09 -0.01 25.95
C GLU A 51 3.80 0.36 25.19
N GLU A 52 3.92 0.80 23.93
CA GLU A 52 2.78 1.19 23.08
C GLU A 52 2.31 0.07 22.15
N LYS A 53 3.02 -1.03 22.03
CA LYS A 53 2.73 -2.10 21.07
C LYS A 53 1.34 -2.69 21.22
N GLU A 54 0.88 -2.94 22.44
CA GLU A 54 -0.44 -3.51 22.66
C GLU A 54 -1.57 -2.56 22.28
N ALA A 55 -1.43 -1.27 22.62
CA ALA A 55 -2.41 -0.25 22.26
C ALA A 55 -2.44 -0.04 20.73
N PHE A 56 -1.26 0.01 20.12
CA PHE A 56 -1.11 0.12 18.67
C PHE A 56 -1.73 -1.06 17.94
N GLN A 57 -1.53 -2.30 18.42
CA GLN A 57 -2.11 -3.49 17.83
C GLN A 57 -3.64 -3.45 17.84
N LYS A 58 -4.25 -3.10 18.98
CA LYS A 58 -5.73 -2.96 19.09
C LYS A 58 -6.28 -1.92 18.14
N THR A 59 -5.60 -0.78 18.01
CA THR A 59 -5.99 0.28 17.08
C THR A 59 -5.85 -0.21 15.63
N SER A 60 -4.78 -0.94 15.32
CA SER A 60 -4.52 -1.52 14.01
C SER A 60 -5.61 -2.52 13.62
N ASP A 61 -5.94 -3.46 14.51
CA ASP A 61 -6.99 -4.45 14.25
C ASP A 61 -8.34 -3.78 13.99
N SER A 62 -8.65 -2.75 14.77
CA SER A 62 -9.87 -1.96 14.59
C SER A 62 -9.92 -1.23 13.23
N LEU A 63 -8.80 -0.63 12.80
CA LEU A 63 -8.70 0.03 11.50
C LEU A 63 -8.87 -0.97 10.34
N VAL A 64 -8.25 -2.14 10.45
CA VAL A 64 -8.39 -3.20 9.44
C VAL A 64 -9.85 -3.60 9.27
N GLU A 65 -10.58 -3.80 10.38
CA GLU A 65 -12.01 -4.15 10.35
C GLU A 65 -12.84 -3.04 9.71
N ILE A 66 -12.62 -1.77 10.10
CA ILE A 66 -13.33 -0.62 9.56
C ILE A 66 -13.11 -0.53 8.04
N PHE A 67 -11.86 -0.55 7.59
CA PHE A 67 -11.56 -0.43 6.16
C PHE A 67 -12.15 -1.58 5.35
N ARG A 68 -12.05 -2.83 5.81
CA ARG A 68 -12.66 -3.98 5.15
C ARG A 68 -14.18 -3.85 5.04
N LYS A 69 -14.84 -3.43 6.10
CA LYS A 69 -16.29 -3.19 6.14
C LYS A 69 -16.70 -2.09 5.17
N GLU A 70 -16.07 -0.91 5.25
CA GLU A 70 -16.44 0.26 4.47
C GLU A 70 -16.13 0.13 2.97
N LEU A 71 -15.11 -0.66 2.63
CA LEU A 71 -14.75 -0.98 1.24
C LEU A 71 -15.50 -2.20 0.70
N GLY A 72 -16.22 -2.95 1.55
CA GLY A 72 -16.91 -4.18 1.16
C GLY A 72 -15.97 -5.29 0.67
N ASN A 73 -14.71 -5.29 1.12
CA ASN A 73 -13.68 -6.24 0.71
C ASN A 73 -13.02 -6.90 1.92
N GLU A 74 -13.55 -8.03 2.35
CA GLU A 74 -13.03 -8.80 3.48
C GLU A 74 -11.63 -9.39 3.24
N LYS A 75 -11.24 -9.55 1.97
CA LYS A 75 -9.94 -10.12 1.59
C LYS A 75 -8.86 -9.06 1.42
N LEU A 76 -9.20 -7.78 1.62
CA LEU A 76 -8.22 -6.71 1.52
C LEU A 76 -7.11 -6.90 2.56
N ASP A 77 -5.88 -6.95 2.09
CA ASP A 77 -4.72 -6.92 2.97
C ASP A 77 -4.44 -5.47 3.36
N VAL A 78 -4.59 -5.17 4.66
CA VAL A 78 -4.40 -3.83 5.23
C VAL A 78 -3.34 -3.91 6.31
N LYS A 79 -2.35 -3.05 6.23
CA LYS A 79 -1.31 -2.89 7.25
C LYS A 79 -1.30 -1.47 7.79
N ILE A 80 -1.14 -1.36 9.09
CA ILE A 80 -1.02 -0.08 9.76
C ILE A 80 0.44 0.13 10.14
N GLU A 81 1.00 1.25 9.72
CA GLU A 81 2.40 1.59 9.97
C GLU A 81 2.49 3.03 10.48
N LYS A 82 3.42 3.31 11.38
CA LYS A 82 3.78 4.69 11.73
C LYS A 82 4.82 5.18 10.72
N LEU A 83 4.46 6.12 9.87
CA LEU A 83 5.37 6.71 8.89
C LEU A 83 5.90 8.05 9.40
N LYS A 84 7.17 8.33 9.11
CA LYS A 84 7.83 9.61 9.46
C LYS A 84 7.23 10.79 8.71
N ASP A 85 6.75 10.55 7.49
CA ASP A 85 6.08 11.58 6.70
C ASP A 85 4.58 11.56 7.01
N GLU A 86 4.15 12.53 7.81
CA GLU A 86 2.77 12.71 8.20
C GLU A 86 1.85 13.15 7.05
N ASN A 87 2.40 13.58 5.90
CA ASN A 87 1.60 13.97 4.74
C ASN A 87 1.08 12.77 3.96
N ILE A 88 1.67 11.58 4.15
CA ILE A 88 1.24 10.36 3.50
C ILE A 88 0.20 9.67 4.38
N ALA A 89 -1.08 9.70 3.95
CA ALA A 89 -2.18 9.06 4.68
C ALA A 89 -2.27 7.55 4.40
N SER A 90 -2.10 7.19 3.13
CA SER A 90 -2.26 5.82 2.65
C SER A 90 -1.39 5.58 1.42
N MET A 91 -0.97 4.35 1.23
CA MET A 91 -0.27 3.91 0.02
C MET A 91 -0.61 2.46 -0.31
N MET A 92 -0.48 2.11 -1.59
CA MET A 92 -0.63 0.74 -2.05
C MET A 92 0.74 0.14 -2.32
N THR A 93 0.98 -1.08 -1.83
CA THR A 93 2.21 -1.82 -2.11
C THR A 93 1.89 -3.19 -2.70
N LEU A 94 2.79 -3.67 -3.54
CA LEU A 94 2.78 -5.04 -4.04
C LEU A 94 3.97 -5.77 -3.46
N SER A 95 3.78 -7.02 -3.05
CA SER A 95 4.92 -7.87 -2.76
C SER A 95 5.77 -8.03 -4.02
N GLU A 96 7.08 -8.16 -3.87
CA GLU A 96 8.00 -8.32 -5.00
C GLU A 96 7.65 -9.55 -5.84
N GLU A 97 7.18 -10.62 -5.21
CA GLU A 97 6.70 -11.83 -5.89
C GLU A 97 5.47 -11.55 -6.76
N ASN A 98 4.47 -10.84 -6.22
CA ASN A 98 3.27 -10.48 -6.95
C ASN A 98 3.58 -9.56 -8.12
N ARG A 99 4.49 -8.62 -7.94
CA ARG A 99 4.94 -7.73 -9.00
C ARG A 99 5.64 -8.50 -10.14
N ARG A 100 6.58 -9.41 -9.80
CA ARG A 100 7.26 -10.25 -10.79
C ARG A 100 6.28 -11.15 -11.53
N MET A 101 5.28 -11.68 -10.83
CA MET A 101 4.22 -12.47 -11.45
C MET A 101 3.38 -11.63 -12.42
N GLN A 102 3.01 -10.41 -12.06
CA GLN A 102 2.30 -9.50 -12.98
C GLN A 102 3.14 -9.15 -14.22
N GLU A 103 4.43 -8.87 -14.06
CA GLU A 103 5.33 -8.60 -15.18
C GLU A 103 5.45 -9.80 -16.13
N MET A 104 5.58 -10.99 -15.57
CA MET A 104 5.60 -12.22 -16.35
C MET A 104 4.30 -12.43 -17.14
N MET A 105 3.14 -12.21 -16.51
CA MET A 105 1.84 -12.31 -17.18
C MET A 105 1.69 -11.29 -18.31
N LYS A 106 2.14 -10.05 -18.11
CA LYS A 106 2.16 -9.04 -19.17
C LYS A 106 3.00 -9.49 -20.38
N MET A 107 4.14 -10.12 -20.13
CA MET A 107 4.99 -10.68 -21.20
C MET A 107 4.27 -11.77 -22.01
N TYR A 108 3.44 -12.59 -21.38
CA TYR A 108 2.67 -13.64 -22.06
C TYR A 108 1.35 -13.16 -22.67
N GLY A 109 1.12 -11.84 -22.72
CA GLY A 109 -0.10 -11.26 -23.30
C GLY A 109 -1.36 -11.47 -22.46
N MET A 110 -1.22 -11.91 -21.21
CA MET A 110 -2.32 -12.14 -20.27
C MET A 110 -2.61 -10.89 -19.44
N SER A 111 -2.41 -9.73 -20.01
CA SER A 111 -2.72 -8.44 -19.38
C SER A 111 -4.21 -8.32 -19.15
N GLY A 112 -4.65 -8.35 -17.90
CA GLY A 112 -6.08 -8.21 -17.53
C GLY A 112 -6.68 -9.40 -16.81
N MET A 113 -6.01 -10.54 -16.70
CA MET A 113 -6.42 -11.57 -15.76
C MET A 113 -5.98 -11.18 -14.36
N ASP A 114 -6.92 -10.71 -13.56
CA ASP A 114 -6.71 -10.49 -12.12
C ASP A 114 -6.68 -11.86 -11.42
N MET A 115 -5.50 -12.46 -11.39
CA MET A 115 -5.26 -13.76 -10.72
C MET A 115 -5.05 -13.55 -9.20
N GLY A 116 -5.74 -12.57 -8.60
CA GLY A 116 -5.68 -12.37 -7.16
C GLY A 116 -4.32 -11.92 -6.64
N THR A 117 -3.62 -11.10 -7.41
CA THR A 117 -2.43 -10.42 -6.91
C THR A 117 -2.84 -9.50 -5.77
N THR A 118 -2.60 -9.94 -4.56
CA THR A 118 -2.90 -9.20 -3.34
C THR A 118 -1.99 -7.98 -3.25
N SER A 119 -2.56 -6.82 -3.47
CA SER A 119 -1.95 -5.56 -3.08
C SER A 119 -2.28 -5.29 -1.61
N THR A 120 -1.31 -4.79 -0.88
CA THR A 120 -1.47 -4.42 0.53
C THR A 120 -1.70 -2.92 0.62
N LEU A 121 -2.80 -2.52 1.26
CA LEU A 121 -3.06 -1.14 1.63
C LEU A 121 -2.29 -0.82 2.92
N ILE A 122 -1.37 0.14 2.86
CA ILE A 122 -0.68 0.65 4.05
C ILE A 122 -1.35 1.95 4.47
N LEU A 123 -1.74 2.04 5.74
CA LEU A 123 -2.30 3.24 6.36
C LEU A 123 -1.30 3.81 7.36
N ASN A 124 -1.11 5.11 7.32
CA ASN A 124 -0.23 5.82 8.24
C ASN A 124 -0.98 6.20 9.53
N ALA A 125 -0.64 5.54 10.63
CA ALA A 125 -1.25 5.81 11.93
C ALA A 125 -1.00 7.25 12.45
N ASN A 126 0.05 7.92 11.96
CA ASN A 126 0.37 9.30 12.34
C ASN A 126 -0.47 10.33 11.57
N HIS A 127 -1.16 9.92 10.50
CA HIS A 127 -1.94 10.85 9.68
C HIS A 127 -3.29 11.20 10.33
N PRO A 128 -3.67 12.50 10.39
CA PRO A 128 -4.90 12.94 11.07
C PRO A 128 -6.18 12.28 10.54
N LEU A 129 -6.30 12.02 9.22
CA LEU A 129 -7.48 11.37 8.66
C LEU A 129 -7.60 9.91 9.10
N VAL A 130 -6.48 9.21 9.30
CA VAL A 130 -6.48 7.83 9.80
C VAL A 130 -6.88 7.80 11.27
N GLN A 131 -6.38 8.74 12.07
CA GLN A 131 -6.78 8.92 13.47
C GLN A 131 -8.26 9.25 13.59
N TYR A 132 -8.78 10.15 12.75
CA TYR A 132 -10.20 10.49 12.69
C TYR A 132 -11.07 9.24 12.48
N VAL A 133 -10.69 8.33 11.58
CA VAL A 133 -11.42 7.08 11.31
C VAL A 133 -11.52 6.20 12.56
N VAL A 134 -10.44 6.15 13.37
CA VAL A 134 -10.46 5.39 14.64
C VAL A 134 -11.41 5.99 15.66
N GLU A 135 -11.38 7.32 15.78
CA GLU A 135 -12.16 8.05 16.80
C GLU A 135 -13.66 8.14 16.44
N HIS A 136 -14.00 8.09 15.14
CA HIS A 136 -15.35 8.34 14.65
C HIS A 136 -15.88 7.16 13.80
N LYS A 137 -15.79 5.96 14.34
CA LYS A 137 -16.13 4.70 13.62
C LYS A 137 -17.54 4.68 13.01
N ASP A 138 -18.50 5.29 13.67
CA ASP A 138 -19.92 5.28 13.31
C ASP A 138 -20.35 6.56 12.57
N SER A 139 -19.41 7.42 12.21
CA SER A 139 -19.72 8.65 11.47
C SER A 139 -19.99 8.34 9.99
N GLU A 140 -20.98 9.02 9.39
CA GLU A 140 -21.22 8.95 7.94
C GLU A 140 -20.00 9.37 7.12
N ASN A 141 -19.18 10.27 7.65
CA ASN A 141 -17.95 10.71 7.00
C ASN A 141 -16.87 9.63 6.97
N THR A 142 -16.90 8.67 7.87
CA THR A 142 -15.88 7.59 7.94
C THR A 142 -15.88 6.75 6.68
N SER A 143 -17.06 6.40 6.15
CA SER A 143 -17.17 5.66 4.89
C SER A 143 -16.57 6.45 3.71
N ILE A 144 -16.87 7.75 3.65
CA ILE A 144 -16.35 8.64 2.60
C ILE A 144 -14.82 8.72 2.68
N ILE A 145 -14.27 8.90 3.89
CA ILE A 145 -12.82 9.01 4.11
C ILE A 145 -12.12 7.70 3.77
N CYS A 146 -12.61 6.55 4.22
CA CYS A 146 -12.01 5.25 3.92
C CYS A 146 -11.92 4.99 2.42
N LYS A 147 -13.02 5.23 1.68
CA LYS A 147 -13.06 5.08 0.22
C LYS A 147 -12.13 6.06 -0.48
N GLN A 148 -12.05 7.30 0.01
CA GLN A 148 -11.17 8.32 -0.56
C GLN A 148 -9.69 7.96 -0.37
N LEU A 149 -9.30 7.56 0.83
CA LEU A 149 -7.93 7.13 1.14
C LEU A 149 -7.51 5.91 0.31
N TYR A 150 -8.42 4.95 0.14
CA TYR A 150 -8.18 3.77 -0.70
C TYR A 150 -7.94 4.17 -2.16
N ASP A 151 -8.83 4.99 -2.73
CA ASP A 151 -8.70 5.38 -4.14
C ASP A 151 -7.48 6.27 -4.40
N LEU A 152 -7.11 7.15 -3.46
CA LEU A 152 -5.87 7.93 -3.54
C LEU A 152 -4.64 7.02 -3.54
N ALA A 153 -4.61 6.00 -2.69
CA ALA A 153 -3.54 5.01 -2.66
C ALA A 153 -3.48 4.20 -3.98
N MET A 154 -4.67 3.83 -4.51
CA MET A 154 -4.77 3.13 -5.79
C MET A 154 -4.27 3.99 -6.96
N LEU A 155 -4.68 5.27 -7.03
CA LEU A 155 -4.26 6.21 -8.09
C LEU A 155 -2.75 6.41 -8.13
N ALA A 156 -2.09 6.42 -6.97
CA ALA A 156 -0.64 6.50 -6.89
C ALA A 156 0.04 5.21 -7.41
N HIS A 157 -0.67 4.10 -7.46
CA HIS A 157 -0.15 2.79 -7.84
C HIS A 157 -0.52 2.38 -9.28
N LYS A 158 -1.79 2.54 -9.66
CA LYS A 158 -2.33 2.22 -11.00
C LYS A 158 -3.49 3.13 -11.37
N PRO A 159 -3.78 3.33 -12.66
CA PRO A 159 -5.00 4.02 -13.07
C PRO A 159 -6.25 3.30 -12.56
N LEU A 160 -7.24 4.07 -12.13
CA LEU A 160 -8.57 3.56 -11.83
C LEU A 160 -9.32 3.20 -13.12
N SER A 161 -10.25 2.26 -13.03
CA SER A 161 -11.20 2.01 -14.13
C SER A 161 -12.09 3.23 -14.36
N PRO A 162 -12.76 3.36 -15.52
CA PRO A 162 -13.67 4.48 -15.78
C PRO A 162 -14.78 4.61 -14.72
N GLU A 163 -15.32 3.48 -14.23
CA GLU A 163 -16.35 3.43 -13.21
C GLU A 163 -15.81 3.89 -11.84
N GLU A 164 -14.65 3.36 -11.44
CA GLU A 164 -13.96 3.78 -10.21
C GLU A 164 -13.59 5.26 -10.24
N MET A 165 -13.10 5.75 -11.38
CA MET A 165 -12.76 7.17 -11.55
C MET A 165 -14.00 8.06 -11.43
N THR A 166 -15.13 7.65 -12.00
CA THR A 166 -16.39 8.40 -11.89
C THR A 166 -16.84 8.49 -10.43
N ALA A 167 -16.80 7.37 -9.71
CA ALA A 167 -17.14 7.32 -8.28
C ALA A 167 -16.19 8.17 -7.42
N PHE A 168 -14.88 8.14 -7.74
CA PHE A 168 -13.87 8.95 -7.08
C PHE A 168 -14.13 10.45 -7.26
N VAL A 169 -14.41 10.90 -8.49
CA VAL A 169 -14.69 12.31 -8.79
C VAL A 169 -15.97 12.78 -8.08
N GLN A 170 -17.04 11.96 -8.13
CA GLN A 170 -18.29 12.26 -7.43
C GLN A 170 -18.06 12.44 -5.93
N ARG A 171 -17.39 11.50 -5.28
CA ARG A 171 -17.05 11.56 -3.86
C ARG A 171 -16.16 12.76 -3.53
N SER A 172 -15.18 13.07 -4.38
CA SER A 172 -14.32 14.25 -4.20
C SER A 172 -15.15 15.54 -4.22
N ASN A 173 -16.15 15.63 -5.10
CA ASN A 173 -17.07 16.78 -5.12
C ASN A 173 -17.93 16.85 -3.84
N GLU A 174 -18.41 15.70 -3.34
CA GLU A 174 -19.15 15.64 -2.07
C GLU A 174 -18.31 16.15 -0.90
N ILE A 175 -17.04 15.71 -0.81
CA ILE A 175 -16.10 16.19 0.21
C ILE A 175 -15.90 17.70 0.09
N MET A 176 -15.69 18.24 -1.10
CA MET A 176 -15.55 19.69 -1.31
C MET A 176 -16.81 20.46 -0.91
N MET A 177 -17.98 19.90 -1.15
CA MET A 177 -19.25 20.52 -0.74
C MET A 177 -19.41 20.58 0.79
N LEU A 178 -18.83 19.63 1.55
CA LEU A 178 -18.82 19.69 3.01
C LEU A 178 -18.02 20.90 3.54
N LEU A 179 -16.99 21.34 2.80
CA LEU A 179 -16.17 22.51 3.16
C LEU A 179 -16.86 23.85 2.89
N THR A 180 -17.98 23.86 2.15
CA THR A 180 -18.73 25.08 1.80
C THR A 180 -19.90 25.36 2.74
N LYS A 181 -20.15 24.47 3.69
CA LYS A 181 -21.20 24.60 4.71
C LYS A 181 -20.59 25.11 6.02
#